data_5b34b25bdbc61477d5ce58fde3aa3d9a
#
_entry.id   5b34b25bdbc61477d5ce58fde3aa3d9a
#
_cell.length_a   1.000
_cell.length_b   1.000
_cell.length_c   1.000
_cell.angle_alpha   90.00
_cell.angle_beta   90.00
_cell.angle_gamma   90.00
#
_symmetry.space_group_name_H-M   'P 1'
#
loop_
_entity.id
_entity.type
_entity.pdbx_description
1 polymer ?
#
loop_
_entity_poly.entity_id
_entity_poly.type
_entity_poly.pdbx_seq_one_letter_code
_entity_poly.pdbx_strand_id
1 'polypeptide(L)'
;MLGINKIKIGSALLLQVTDIDEFKGLWRGLDRHTTGLQLLGDVADYGANFKQVLGPLEEHLITVDMIRAVNASQLGEKGVSDLKTMPNQLPLSRGDKVYGTLDTAEPEQVEPVLRKLCEWTNDTLARRDLHPLLVAAVFAAVFLQLAPFDTGNLRTVRFLILLILLKSGYTYAPYVSLTPIMEGRAEALYGALKASQESLEAGQPDWDVWLAFFLGMLQAQKDILYDRLYAKETELRGLSALSSRIMALFKDHKRLQMKEIIKLTNGRRATIKLRLQELVEGGYLVRHGAGRGTWYALV
;
A
#
# COMPACT_ATOMS: atom_id res chain seq x y z
N MET A 1 -6.37 -25.68 9.68
CA MET A 1 -7.37 -24.58 9.78
C MET A 1 -6.59 -23.27 9.85
N LEU A 2 -6.89 -22.28 9.04
CA LEU A 2 -6.08 -21.07 8.83
C LEU A 2 -6.03 -20.08 10.03
N GLY A 3 -6.54 -20.43 11.20
CA GLY A 3 -6.53 -19.58 12.40
C GLY A 3 -7.25 -18.23 12.29
N ILE A 4 -8.00 -18.03 11.21
CA ILE A 4 -8.61 -16.76 10.78
C ILE A 4 -9.69 -16.26 11.76
N ASN A 5 -10.32 -17.15 12.50
CA ASN A 5 -11.42 -16.78 13.43
C ASN A 5 -10.94 -16.04 14.70
N LYS A 6 -9.65 -15.76 14.84
CA LYS A 6 -9.05 -15.12 16.01
C LYS A 6 -8.40 -13.77 15.73
N ILE A 7 -8.72 -13.13 14.59
CA ILE A 7 -8.21 -11.80 14.29
C ILE A 7 -8.81 -10.80 15.29
N LYS A 8 -7.97 -10.29 16.17
CA LYS A 8 -8.30 -9.18 17.07
C LYS A 8 -7.72 -7.89 16.48
N ILE A 9 -8.51 -6.84 16.44
CA ILE A 9 -8.05 -5.55 15.93
C ILE A 9 -7.81 -4.64 17.12
N GLY A 10 -6.53 -4.37 17.41
CA GLY A 10 -6.14 -3.36 18.38
C GLY A 10 -6.39 -1.93 17.86
N SER A 11 -6.44 -0.96 18.77
CA SER A 11 -6.69 0.46 18.43
C SER A 11 -5.70 1.03 17.40
N ALA A 12 -4.43 0.60 17.45
CA ALA A 12 -3.41 1.04 16.51
C ALA A 12 -3.71 0.57 15.07
N LEU A 13 -4.11 -0.69 14.89
CA LEU A 13 -4.51 -1.23 13.58
C LEU A 13 -5.79 -0.55 13.07
N LEU A 14 -6.73 -0.27 13.96
CA LEU A 14 -7.95 0.45 13.60
C LEU A 14 -7.66 1.85 13.08
N LEU A 15 -6.74 2.60 13.71
CA LEU A 15 -6.31 3.91 13.22
C LEU A 15 -5.67 3.84 11.84
N GLN A 16 -4.85 2.81 11.57
CA GLN A 16 -4.26 2.61 10.25
C GLN A 16 -5.33 2.33 9.18
N VAL A 17 -6.30 1.47 9.49
CA VAL A 17 -7.42 1.18 8.60
C VAL A 17 -8.21 2.45 8.30
N THR A 18 -8.54 3.24 9.34
CA THR A 18 -9.29 4.50 9.19
C THR A 18 -8.56 5.50 8.30
N ASP A 19 -7.25 5.70 8.51
CA ASP A 19 -6.44 6.61 7.70
C ASP A 19 -6.42 6.22 6.21
N ILE A 20 -6.32 4.91 5.91
CA ILE A 20 -6.37 4.40 4.54
C ILE A 20 -7.76 4.61 3.92
N ASP A 21 -8.83 4.41 4.71
CA ASP A 21 -10.21 4.59 4.25
C ASP A 21 -10.60 6.06 4.04
N GLU A 22 -10.10 6.95 4.88
CA GLU A 22 -10.25 8.41 4.68
C GLU A 22 -9.64 8.83 3.36
N PHE A 23 -8.44 8.35 3.05
CA PHE A 23 -7.82 8.63 1.75
C PHE A 23 -8.61 8.03 0.57
N LYS A 24 -9.17 6.83 0.72
CA LYS A 24 -10.07 6.23 -0.28
C LYS A 24 -11.29 7.12 -0.54
N GLY A 25 -11.86 7.71 0.51
CA GLY A 25 -12.96 8.67 0.39
C GLY A 25 -12.54 9.94 -0.36
N LEU A 26 -11.41 10.51 -0.01
CA LEU A 26 -10.82 11.68 -0.66
C LEU A 26 -10.54 11.40 -2.15
N TRP A 27 -9.92 10.27 -2.47
CA TRP A 27 -9.64 9.84 -3.85
C TRP A 27 -10.90 9.74 -4.70
N ARG A 28 -11.97 9.16 -4.18
CA ARG A 28 -13.25 9.08 -4.88
C ARG A 28 -13.84 10.46 -5.22
N GLY A 29 -13.58 11.46 -4.39
CA GLY A 29 -13.96 12.85 -4.65
C GLY A 29 -13.16 13.45 -5.81
N LEU A 30 -11.86 13.16 -5.89
CA LEU A 30 -10.97 13.64 -6.96
C LEU A 30 -11.27 12.96 -8.31
N ASP A 31 -11.52 11.67 -8.31
CA ASP A 31 -11.75 10.87 -9.52
C ASP A 31 -12.99 11.32 -10.32
N ARG A 32 -14.03 11.82 -9.63
CA ARG A 32 -15.24 12.36 -10.27
C ARG A 32 -15.02 13.64 -11.09
N HIS A 33 -13.90 14.33 -10.88
CA HIS A 33 -13.60 15.61 -11.55
C HIS A 33 -12.54 15.49 -12.64
N THR A 34 -12.24 14.31 -13.16
CA THR A 34 -11.31 14.05 -14.28
C THR A 34 -9.87 14.54 -14.06
N THR A 35 -9.61 15.26 -12.98
CA THR A 35 -8.32 15.90 -12.70
C THR A 35 -7.28 14.91 -12.15
N GLY A 36 -7.70 13.89 -11.39
CA GLY A 36 -6.79 12.92 -10.75
C GLY A 36 -6.04 12.04 -11.76
N LEU A 37 -6.74 11.56 -12.79
CA LEU A 37 -6.17 10.67 -13.81
C LEU A 37 -5.19 11.36 -14.75
N GLN A 38 -5.43 12.63 -15.10
CA GLN A 38 -4.52 13.43 -15.92
C GLN A 38 -3.28 13.89 -15.14
N LEU A 39 -3.37 13.95 -13.80
CA LEU A 39 -2.31 14.44 -12.94
C LEU A 39 -1.17 13.42 -12.71
N LEU A 40 -1.44 12.14 -12.83
CA LEU A 40 -0.54 11.09 -12.35
C LEU A 40 0.28 10.39 -13.43
N GLY A 41 0.01 10.65 -14.71
CA GLY A 41 0.69 9.91 -15.78
C GLY A 41 0.34 8.42 -15.77
N ASP A 42 1.21 7.59 -16.30
CA ASP A 42 0.96 6.16 -16.45
C ASP A 42 0.86 5.42 -15.11
N VAL A 43 -0.02 4.41 -15.10
CA VAL A 43 -0.14 3.45 -14.00
C VAL A 43 1.20 2.77 -13.78
N ALA A 44 1.72 2.87 -12.56
CA ALA A 44 3.06 2.38 -12.23
C ALA A 44 3.17 0.84 -12.35
N ASP A 45 4.22 0.37 -13.01
CA ASP A 45 4.90 -0.94 -12.87
C ASP A 45 4.10 -2.27 -12.92
N TYR A 46 2.83 -2.28 -13.32
CA TYR A 46 2.08 -3.53 -13.43
C TYR A 46 2.11 -4.13 -14.85
N GLY A 47 2.95 -3.57 -15.73
CA GLY A 47 3.14 -4.03 -17.11
C GLY A 47 2.08 -3.53 -18.10
N ALA A 48 2.42 -3.54 -19.39
CA ALA A 48 1.57 -3.03 -20.47
C ALA A 48 0.19 -3.71 -20.55
N ASN A 49 0.07 -4.92 -20.00
CA ASN A 49 -1.15 -5.73 -20.05
C ASN A 49 -2.05 -5.56 -18.80
N PHE A 50 -1.68 -4.70 -17.86
CA PHE A 50 -2.40 -4.54 -16.60
C PHE A 50 -3.90 -4.28 -16.78
N LYS A 51 -4.28 -3.34 -17.64
CA LYS A 51 -5.69 -3.03 -17.91
C LYS A 51 -6.43 -4.17 -18.62
N GLN A 52 -5.73 -4.92 -19.46
CA GLN A 52 -6.32 -6.07 -20.18
C GLN A 52 -6.56 -7.26 -19.26
N VAL A 53 -5.71 -7.45 -18.27
CA VAL A 53 -5.83 -8.54 -17.29
C VAL A 53 -6.79 -8.20 -16.17
N LEU A 54 -6.81 -6.93 -15.70
CA LEU A 54 -7.66 -6.50 -14.58
C LEU A 54 -9.12 -6.28 -14.97
N GLY A 55 -9.40 -5.64 -16.09
CA GLY A 55 -10.77 -5.27 -16.44
C GLY A 55 -11.75 -6.45 -16.38
N PRO A 56 -11.43 -7.61 -17.00
CA PRO A 56 -12.25 -8.80 -16.87
C PRO A 56 -12.25 -9.44 -15.48
N LEU A 57 -11.15 -9.27 -14.69
CA LEU A 57 -10.98 -9.95 -13.39
C LEU A 57 -11.68 -9.22 -12.24
N GLU A 58 -11.95 -7.92 -12.35
CA GLU A 58 -12.62 -7.16 -11.29
C GLU A 58 -14.02 -7.69 -10.96
N GLU A 59 -14.73 -8.22 -11.93
CA GLU A 59 -16.10 -8.74 -11.78
C GLU A 59 -16.13 -10.23 -11.40
N HIS A 60 -15.03 -10.97 -11.57
CA HIS A 60 -14.99 -12.41 -11.35
C HIS A 60 -14.52 -12.78 -9.94
N LEU A 61 -14.93 -13.97 -9.47
CA LEU A 61 -14.43 -14.54 -8.23
C LEU A 61 -12.92 -14.85 -8.32
N ILE A 62 -12.22 -14.74 -7.22
CA ILE A 62 -10.83 -15.19 -7.11
C ILE A 62 -10.86 -16.72 -7.10
N THR A 63 -10.20 -17.35 -8.08
CA THR A 63 -10.13 -18.80 -8.23
C THR A 63 -8.69 -19.27 -8.39
N VAL A 64 -8.44 -20.56 -8.17
CA VAL A 64 -7.11 -21.14 -8.38
C VAL A 64 -6.65 -20.96 -9.84
N ASP A 65 -7.54 -21.17 -10.81
CA ASP A 65 -7.20 -21.00 -12.23
C ASP A 65 -6.86 -19.56 -12.58
N MET A 66 -7.58 -18.59 -11.99
CA MET A 66 -7.24 -17.18 -12.15
C MET A 66 -5.85 -16.87 -11.55
N ILE A 67 -5.53 -17.40 -10.37
CA ILE A 67 -4.22 -17.23 -9.75
C ILE A 67 -3.10 -17.81 -10.61
N ARG A 68 -3.31 -18.99 -11.21
CA ARG A 68 -2.37 -19.62 -12.15
C ARG A 68 -2.18 -18.78 -13.42
N ALA A 69 -3.26 -18.22 -13.98
CA ALA A 69 -3.19 -17.31 -15.12
C ALA A 69 -2.47 -15.99 -14.79
N VAL A 70 -2.69 -15.45 -13.60
CA VAL A 70 -1.97 -14.26 -13.12
C VAL A 70 -0.48 -14.55 -13.00
N ASN A 71 -0.07 -15.70 -12.42
CA ASN A 71 1.36 -16.03 -12.31
C ASN A 71 2.01 -16.12 -13.69
N ALA A 72 1.42 -16.86 -14.64
CA ALA A 72 1.93 -16.95 -16.00
C ALA A 72 2.08 -15.57 -16.67
N SER A 73 1.08 -14.70 -16.52
CA SER A 73 1.12 -13.33 -17.03
C SER A 73 2.25 -12.51 -16.41
N GLN A 74 2.49 -12.66 -15.10
CA GLN A 74 3.59 -11.94 -14.40
C GLN A 74 4.99 -12.44 -14.81
N LEU A 75 5.08 -13.67 -15.34
CA LEU A 75 6.30 -14.23 -15.91
C LEU A 75 6.47 -13.91 -17.41
N GLY A 76 5.48 -13.28 -18.05
CA GLY A 76 5.46 -13.01 -19.48
C GLY A 76 5.10 -14.24 -20.32
N GLU A 77 4.52 -15.26 -19.71
CA GLU A 77 4.10 -16.50 -20.33
C GLU A 77 2.64 -16.44 -20.78
N LYS A 78 2.28 -17.26 -21.78
CA LYS A 78 0.90 -17.44 -22.22
C LYS A 78 0.30 -18.68 -21.55
N GLY A 79 -0.98 -18.59 -21.15
CA GLY A 79 -1.71 -19.69 -20.54
C GLY A 79 -1.75 -19.62 -19.02
N VAL A 80 -1.53 -20.75 -18.36
CA VAL A 80 -1.59 -20.87 -16.88
C VAL A 80 -0.32 -21.56 -16.38
N SER A 81 0.21 -21.08 -15.26
CA SER A 81 1.33 -21.73 -14.57
C SER A 81 0.87 -22.98 -13.83
N ASP A 82 1.74 -23.97 -13.74
CA ASP A 82 1.49 -25.14 -12.90
C ASP A 82 1.81 -24.82 -11.42
N LEU A 83 1.08 -25.49 -10.54
CA LEU A 83 1.42 -25.49 -9.12
C LEU A 83 2.69 -26.30 -8.92
N LYS A 84 3.48 -25.94 -7.92
CA LYS A 84 4.71 -26.66 -7.59
C LYS A 84 4.45 -28.14 -7.30
N THR A 85 5.37 -28.98 -7.74
CA THR A 85 5.35 -30.44 -7.53
C THR A 85 6.45 -30.90 -6.57
N MET A 86 7.37 -30.02 -6.22
CA MET A 86 8.46 -30.24 -5.28
C MET A 86 8.42 -29.20 -4.18
N PRO A 87 8.91 -29.51 -2.96
CA PRO A 87 9.08 -28.51 -1.92
C PRO A 87 9.95 -27.35 -2.41
N ASN A 88 9.56 -26.14 -2.09
CA ASN A 88 10.32 -24.94 -2.40
C ASN A 88 10.51 -24.08 -1.15
N GLN A 89 11.34 -23.05 -1.28
CA GLN A 89 11.55 -22.05 -0.25
C GLN A 89 11.31 -20.65 -0.86
N LEU A 90 10.85 -19.73 -0.03
CA LEU A 90 10.63 -18.35 -0.42
C LEU A 90 11.74 -17.45 0.15
N PRO A 91 12.76 -17.10 -0.64
CA PRO A 91 13.76 -16.14 -0.22
C PRO A 91 13.19 -14.72 -0.22
N LEU A 92 13.44 -13.96 0.83
CA LEU A 92 13.08 -12.56 0.94
C LEU A 92 14.35 -11.71 0.91
N SER A 93 14.53 -10.99 -0.20
CA SER A 93 15.76 -10.29 -0.51
C SER A 93 15.51 -8.86 -1.03
N ARG A 94 16.57 -8.04 -0.97
CA ARG A 94 16.64 -6.75 -1.63
C ARG A 94 17.98 -6.65 -2.36
N GLY A 95 17.95 -6.62 -3.70
CA GLY A 95 19.15 -6.81 -4.50
C GLY A 95 19.82 -8.15 -4.15
N ASP A 96 21.11 -8.15 -3.93
CA ASP A 96 21.88 -9.35 -3.59
C ASP A 96 21.79 -9.76 -2.10
N LYS A 97 21.18 -8.93 -1.25
CA LYS A 97 21.06 -9.22 0.18
C LYS A 97 19.81 -10.02 0.48
N VAL A 98 19.98 -11.27 0.92
CA VAL A 98 18.90 -12.12 1.47
C VAL A 98 18.77 -11.85 2.97
N TYR A 99 17.58 -11.49 3.43
CA TYR A 99 17.27 -11.24 4.84
C TYR A 99 16.79 -12.50 5.56
N GLY A 100 16.22 -13.42 4.82
CA GLY A 100 15.80 -14.72 5.30
C GLY A 100 15.09 -15.51 4.21
N THR A 101 14.87 -16.77 4.51
CA THR A 101 14.18 -17.72 3.65
C THR A 101 13.08 -18.40 4.46
N LEU A 102 11.88 -18.42 3.93
CA LEU A 102 10.73 -19.11 4.55
C LEU A 102 10.60 -20.50 3.98
N ASP A 103 10.44 -21.49 4.83
CA ASP A 103 9.94 -22.80 4.46
C ASP A 103 8.46 -22.67 4.08
N THR A 104 8.06 -23.33 3.02
CA THR A 104 6.72 -23.20 2.48
C THR A 104 5.96 -24.53 2.58
N ALA A 105 4.64 -24.49 2.35
CA ALA A 105 3.82 -25.68 2.44
C ALA A 105 4.28 -26.79 1.48
N GLU A 106 4.07 -28.05 1.86
CA GLU A 106 4.31 -29.21 1.00
C GLU A 106 3.40 -29.18 -0.24
N PRO A 107 3.85 -29.69 -1.40
CA PRO A 107 3.10 -29.62 -2.67
C PRO A 107 1.67 -30.14 -2.56
N GLU A 108 1.46 -31.23 -1.84
CA GLU A 108 0.14 -31.87 -1.67
C GLU A 108 -0.86 -30.97 -0.94
N GLN A 109 -0.37 -30.03 -0.14
CA GLN A 109 -1.18 -29.09 0.62
C GLN A 109 -1.57 -27.85 -0.19
N VAL A 110 -0.84 -27.54 -1.26
CA VAL A 110 -0.95 -26.27 -1.98
C VAL A 110 -2.35 -26.09 -2.55
N GLU A 111 -2.79 -26.98 -3.42
CA GLU A 111 -4.08 -26.81 -4.12
C GLU A 111 -5.27 -26.82 -3.14
N PRO A 112 -5.40 -27.76 -2.19
CA PRO A 112 -6.50 -27.77 -1.25
C PRO A 112 -6.58 -26.51 -0.37
N VAL A 113 -5.42 -26.00 0.09
CA VAL A 113 -5.40 -24.79 0.93
C VAL A 113 -5.64 -23.55 0.10
N LEU A 114 -5.07 -23.45 -1.11
CA LEU A 114 -5.28 -22.33 -2.01
C LEU A 114 -6.76 -22.21 -2.43
N ARG A 115 -7.43 -23.33 -2.70
CA ARG A 115 -8.87 -23.35 -3.00
C ARG A 115 -9.69 -22.82 -1.82
N LYS A 116 -9.43 -23.30 -0.61
CA LYS A 116 -10.09 -22.80 0.62
C LYS A 116 -9.81 -21.31 0.86
N LEU A 117 -8.60 -20.85 0.55
CA LEU A 117 -8.24 -19.43 0.65
C LEU A 117 -9.06 -18.58 -0.32
N CYS A 118 -9.22 -19.03 -1.56
CA CYS A 118 -10.05 -18.36 -2.56
C CYS A 118 -11.52 -18.28 -2.12
N GLU A 119 -12.10 -19.41 -1.69
CA GLU A 119 -13.49 -19.50 -1.20
C GLU A 119 -13.68 -18.55 0.00
N TRP A 120 -12.81 -18.64 1.00
CA TRP A 120 -12.87 -17.77 2.18
C TRP A 120 -12.80 -16.30 1.82
N THR A 121 -11.89 -15.92 0.90
CA THR A 121 -11.71 -14.54 0.46
C THR A 121 -12.97 -14.00 -0.20
N ASN A 122 -13.52 -14.74 -1.16
CA ASN A 122 -14.73 -14.34 -1.87
C ASN A 122 -15.94 -14.22 -0.92
N ASP A 123 -16.13 -15.22 -0.07
CA ASP A 123 -17.25 -15.26 0.89
C ASP A 123 -17.16 -14.11 1.90
N THR A 124 -15.96 -13.88 2.45
CA THR A 124 -15.75 -12.82 3.46
C THR A 124 -15.95 -11.44 2.89
N LEU A 125 -15.47 -11.19 1.66
CA LEU A 125 -15.69 -9.93 0.94
C LEU A 125 -17.19 -9.73 0.62
N ALA A 126 -17.89 -10.78 0.18
CA ALA A 126 -19.30 -10.71 -0.16
C ALA A 126 -20.18 -10.45 1.08
N ARG A 127 -19.90 -11.13 2.19
CA ARG A 127 -20.65 -10.98 3.46
C ARG A 127 -20.24 -9.74 4.24
N ARG A 128 -19.06 -9.16 3.95
CA ARG A 128 -18.47 -8.05 4.71
C ARG A 128 -18.22 -8.39 6.19
N ASP A 129 -17.89 -9.65 6.47
CA ASP A 129 -17.62 -10.13 7.83
C ASP A 129 -16.33 -9.60 8.41
N LEU A 130 -15.39 -9.20 7.54
CA LEU A 130 -14.10 -8.63 7.89
C LEU A 130 -13.77 -7.46 6.96
N HIS A 131 -13.04 -6.49 7.50
CA HIS A 131 -12.61 -5.34 6.71
C HIS A 131 -11.75 -5.77 5.50
N PRO A 132 -11.98 -5.24 4.28
CA PRO A 132 -11.28 -5.71 3.06
C PRO A 132 -9.76 -5.63 3.13
N LEU A 133 -9.19 -4.64 3.82
CA LEU A 133 -7.74 -4.54 4.01
C LEU A 133 -7.19 -5.72 4.84
N LEU A 134 -7.96 -6.21 5.80
CA LEU A 134 -7.59 -7.37 6.60
C LEU A 134 -7.75 -8.67 5.81
N VAL A 135 -8.79 -8.76 4.96
CA VAL A 135 -8.93 -9.88 4.02
C VAL A 135 -7.73 -9.96 3.09
N ALA A 136 -7.31 -8.83 2.51
CA ALA A 136 -6.12 -8.77 1.66
C ALA A 136 -4.84 -9.15 2.43
N ALA A 137 -4.71 -8.73 3.69
CA ALA A 137 -3.57 -9.06 4.53
C ALA A 137 -3.48 -10.57 4.79
N VAL A 138 -4.57 -11.20 5.23
CA VAL A 138 -4.62 -12.65 5.47
C VAL A 138 -4.37 -13.43 4.20
N PHE A 139 -5.03 -13.03 3.10
CA PHE A 139 -4.78 -13.64 1.80
C PHE A 139 -3.31 -13.63 1.44
N ALA A 140 -2.65 -12.48 1.56
CA ALA A 140 -1.24 -12.33 1.22
C ALA A 140 -0.32 -13.19 2.09
N ALA A 141 -0.54 -13.25 3.41
CA ALA A 141 0.25 -14.08 4.31
C ALA A 141 0.15 -15.56 3.95
N VAL A 142 -1.08 -16.06 3.83
CA VAL A 142 -1.32 -17.47 3.53
C VAL A 142 -0.78 -17.85 2.16
N PHE A 143 -0.98 -16.99 1.15
CA PHE A 143 -0.44 -17.20 -0.19
C PHE A 143 1.10 -17.30 -0.18
N LEU A 144 1.77 -16.42 0.54
CA LEU A 144 3.24 -16.43 0.63
C LEU A 144 3.77 -17.62 1.43
N GLN A 145 3.08 -18.08 2.48
CA GLN A 145 3.41 -19.29 3.20
C GLN A 145 3.19 -20.56 2.36
N LEU A 146 2.19 -20.56 1.48
CA LEU A 146 2.00 -21.63 0.51
C LEU A 146 3.07 -21.60 -0.58
N ALA A 147 3.45 -20.44 -1.06
CA ALA A 147 4.30 -20.22 -2.24
C ALA A 147 3.97 -21.22 -3.36
N PRO A 148 2.78 -21.11 -3.96
CA PRO A 148 2.19 -22.18 -4.78
C PRO A 148 2.94 -22.47 -6.08
N PHE A 149 3.87 -21.61 -6.50
CA PHE A 149 4.62 -21.72 -7.74
C PHE A 149 6.12 -21.88 -7.49
N ASP A 150 6.83 -22.47 -8.43
CA ASP A 150 8.28 -22.56 -8.36
C ASP A 150 8.93 -21.18 -8.42
N THR A 151 8.34 -20.26 -9.18
CA THR A 151 8.81 -18.87 -9.32
C THR A 151 7.67 -17.86 -9.35
N GLY A 152 7.98 -16.57 -9.13
CA GLY A 152 7.03 -15.48 -9.32
C GLY A 152 6.05 -15.24 -8.16
N ASN A 153 6.11 -15.97 -7.06
CA ASN A 153 5.16 -15.86 -5.95
C ASN A 153 5.01 -14.43 -5.42
N LEU A 154 6.12 -13.70 -5.24
CA LEU A 154 6.08 -12.30 -4.78
C LEU A 154 5.44 -11.34 -5.81
N ARG A 155 5.63 -11.59 -7.10
CA ARG A 155 4.99 -10.79 -8.16
C ARG A 155 3.49 -11.06 -8.19
N THR A 156 3.13 -12.35 -8.16
CA THR A 156 1.74 -12.81 -8.17
C THR A 156 0.96 -12.27 -6.97
N VAL A 157 1.49 -12.37 -5.76
CA VAL A 157 0.77 -11.87 -4.57
C VAL A 157 0.55 -10.36 -4.62
N ARG A 158 1.51 -9.58 -5.12
CA ARG A 158 1.31 -8.12 -5.29
C ARG A 158 0.16 -7.80 -6.23
N PHE A 159 0.05 -8.54 -7.33
CA PHE A 159 -1.06 -8.38 -8.26
C PHE A 159 -2.40 -8.79 -7.63
N LEU A 160 -2.42 -9.89 -6.88
CA LEU A 160 -3.63 -10.35 -6.19
C LEU A 160 -4.07 -9.41 -5.06
N ILE A 161 -3.13 -8.84 -4.31
CA ILE A 161 -3.42 -7.75 -3.35
C ILE A 161 -4.10 -6.58 -4.08
N LEU A 162 -3.51 -6.13 -5.19
CA LEU A 162 -4.08 -5.04 -5.97
C LEU A 162 -5.50 -5.37 -6.45
N LEU A 163 -5.73 -6.59 -6.94
CA LEU A 163 -7.05 -7.03 -7.36
C LEU A 163 -8.07 -6.99 -6.21
N ILE A 164 -7.72 -7.48 -5.03
CA ILE A 164 -8.59 -7.44 -3.84
C ILE A 164 -8.89 -5.99 -3.45
N LEU A 165 -7.89 -5.12 -3.49
CA LEU A 165 -8.06 -3.69 -3.21
C LEU A 165 -9.02 -3.02 -4.20
N LEU A 166 -8.86 -3.26 -5.50
CA LEU A 166 -9.73 -2.71 -6.54
C LEU A 166 -11.17 -3.19 -6.39
N LYS A 167 -11.38 -4.50 -6.22
CA LYS A 167 -12.70 -5.10 -5.92
C LYS A 167 -13.35 -4.47 -4.69
N SER A 168 -12.55 -4.02 -3.74
CA SER A 168 -13.00 -3.37 -2.51
C SER A 168 -13.10 -1.85 -2.63
N GLY A 169 -12.89 -1.30 -3.84
CA GLY A 169 -13.07 0.11 -4.16
C GLY A 169 -11.90 1.03 -3.77
N TYR A 170 -10.69 0.47 -3.59
CA TYR A 170 -9.44 1.24 -3.44
C TYR A 170 -8.86 1.54 -4.82
N THR A 171 -9.57 2.32 -5.62
CA THR A 171 -9.26 2.59 -7.04
C THR A 171 -7.97 3.38 -7.23
N TYR A 172 -7.39 3.92 -6.19
CA TYR A 172 -6.08 4.58 -6.21
C TYR A 172 -4.89 3.60 -6.20
N ALA A 173 -5.09 2.36 -5.77
CA ALA A 173 -4.02 1.39 -5.55
C ALA A 173 -3.09 1.14 -6.76
N PRO A 174 -3.56 1.20 -8.03
CA PRO A 174 -2.70 1.01 -9.20
C PRO A 174 -1.65 2.11 -9.44
N TYR A 175 -1.82 3.30 -8.85
CA TYR A 175 -0.97 4.45 -9.15
C TYR A 175 0.38 4.47 -8.41
N VAL A 176 0.55 3.58 -7.43
CA VAL A 176 1.83 3.40 -6.72
C VAL A 176 2.12 1.91 -6.57
N SER A 177 3.25 1.47 -7.12
CA SER A 177 3.69 0.07 -7.04
C SER A 177 4.02 -0.34 -5.60
N LEU A 178 3.56 -1.53 -5.21
CA LEU A 178 3.97 -2.16 -3.94
C LEU A 178 5.39 -2.75 -4.01
N THR A 179 5.95 -2.93 -5.21
CA THR A 179 7.27 -3.56 -5.39
C THR A 179 8.37 -2.85 -4.61
N PRO A 180 8.65 -1.54 -4.85
CA PRO A 180 9.72 -0.86 -4.13
C PRO A 180 9.45 -0.72 -2.63
N ILE A 181 8.18 -0.69 -2.22
CA ILE A 181 7.79 -0.62 -0.80
C ILE A 181 8.10 -1.94 -0.10
N MET A 182 7.75 -3.07 -0.70
CA MET A 182 8.04 -4.40 -0.16
C MET A 182 9.53 -4.70 -0.15
N GLU A 183 10.24 -4.41 -1.25
CA GLU A 183 11.68 -4.61 -1.34
C GLU A 183 12.44 -3.72 -0.35
N GLY A 184 12.02 -2.47 -0.18
CA GLY A 184 12.57 -1.56 0.82
C GLY A 184 12.39 -2.03 2.26
N ARG A 185 11.45 -2.94 2.51
CA ARG A 185 11.10 -3.50 3.82
C ARG A 185 11.27 -5.03 3.89
N ALA A 186 12.16 -5.61 3.07
CA ALA A 186 12.30 -7.07 2.94
C ALA A 186 12.62 -7.77 4.28
N GLU A 187 13.43 -7.14 5.14
CA GLU A 187 13.72 -7.66 6.49
C GLU A 187 12.46 -7.71 7.38
N ALA A 188 11.69 -6.62 7.40
CA ALA A 188 10.45 -6.56 8.17
C ALA A 188 9.38 -7.51 7.60
N LEU A 189 9.31 -7.66 6.27
CA LEU A 189 8.45 -8.63 5.60
C LEU A 189 8.77 -10.06 6.05
N TYR A 190 10.07 -10.42 6.05
CA TYR A 190 10.52 -11.73 6.54
C TYR A 190 10.12 -11.94 7.98
N GLY A 191 10.45 -10.99 8.88
CA GLY A 191 10.15 -11.10 10.30
C GLY A 191 8.65 -11.26 10.57
N ALA A 192 7.81 -10.48 9.88
CA ALA A 192 6.36 -10.53 10.07
C ALA A 192 5.74 -11.84 9.55
N LEU A 193 6.18 -12.35 8.40
CA LEU A 193 5.72 -13.65 7.89
C LEU A 193 6.17 -14.80 8.78
N LYS A 194 7.44 -14.78 9.23
CA LYS A 194 7.98 -15.83 10.11
C LYS A 194 7.25 -15.85 11.44
N ALA A 195 7.02 -14.72 12.08
CA ALA A 195 6.26 -14.63 13.32
C ALA A 195 4.84 -15.20 13.18
N SER A 196 4.14 -14.86 12.07
CA SER A 196 2.81 -15.42 11.83
C SER A 196 2.85 -16.93 11.58
N GLN A 197 3.84 -17.45 10.87
CA GLN A 197 4.03 -18.88 10.65
C GLN A 197 4.25 -19.62 11.97
N GLU A 198 5.20 -19.17 12.78
CA GLU A 198 5.52 -19.77 14.09
C GLU A 198 4.31 -19.78 15.02
N SER A 199 3.50 -18.71 15.03
CA SER A 199 2.28 -18.64 15.83
C SER A 199 1.21 -19.65 15.40
N LEU A 200 1.09 -19.89 14.09
CA LEU A 200 0.18 -20.87 13.52
C LEU A 200 0.64 -22.30 13.86
N GLU A 201 1.93 -22.61 13.74
CA GLU A 201 2.53 -23.90 14.08
C GLU A 201 2.39 -24.22 15.58
N ALA A 202 2.53 -23.19 16.43
CA ALA A 202 2.30 -23.32 17.87
C ALA A 202 0.81 -23.48 18.26
N GLY A 203 -0.12 -23.43 17.31
CA GLY A 203 -1.56 -23.51 17.56
C GLY A 203 -2.16 -22.28 18.26
N GLN A 204 -1.41 -21.19 18.31
CA GLN A 204 -1.79 -19.91 18.90
C GLN A 204 -1.68 -18.78 17.85
N PRO A 205 -2.59 -18.75 16.86
CA PRO A 205 -2.51 -17.79 15.76
C PRO A 205 -2.45 -16.35 16.26
N ASP A 206 -1.36 -15.65 15.93
CA ASP A 206 -1.15 -14.23 16.18
C ASP A 206 -0.91 -13.52 14.85
N TRP A 207 -1.82 -12.61 14.51
CA TRP A 207 -1.78 -11.83 13.28
C TRP A 207 -1.24 -10.42 13.46
N ASP A 208 -1.02 -9.96 14.69
CA ASP A 208 -0.78 -8.55 14.98
C ASP A 208 0.47 -8.01 14.27
N VAL A 209 1.58 -8.75 14.31
CA VAL A 209 2.83 -8.33 13.66
C VAL A 209 2.67 -8.27 12.14
N TRP A 210 2.00 -9.26 11.56
CA TRP A 210 1.74 -9.29 10.13
C TRP A 210 0.78 -8.18 9.70
N LEU A 211 -0.31 -7.98 10.41
CA LEU A 211 -1.30 -6.94 10.10
C LEU A 211 -0.69 -5.55 10.20
N ALA A 212 0.12 -5.29 11.23
CA ALA A 212 0.83 -4.03 11.39
C ALA A 212 1.80 -3.76 10.22
N PHE A 213 2.57 -4.77 9.81
CA PHE A 213 3.44 -4.69 8.63
C PHE A 213 2.64 -4.39 7.36
N PHE A 214 1.59 -5.18 7.09
CA PHE A 214 0.81 -5.08 5.87
C PHE A 214 0.08 -3.74 5.75
N LEU A 215 -0.59 -3.30 6.80
CA LEU A 215 -1.25 -1.98 6.83
C LEU A 215 -0.24 -0.85 6.72
N GLY A 216 0.91 -0.94 7.38
CA GLY A 216 1.99 0.04 7.26
C GLY A 216 2.59 0.10 5.84
N MET A 217 2.55 -0.99 5.07
CA MET A 217 2.92 -1.01 3.66
C MET A 217 1.87 -0.26 2.81
N LEU A 218 0.59 -0.48 3.06
CA LEU A 218 -0.49 0.22 2.35
C LEU A 218 -0.57 1.71 2.72
N GLN A 219 -0.28 2.07 3.98
CA GLN A 219 -0.12 3.48 4.37
C GLN A 219 1.02 4.15 3.60
N ALA A 220 2.18 3.50 3.49
CA ALA A 220 3.28 4.06 2.71
C ALA A 220 2.90 4.23 1.22
N GLN A 221 2.14 3.29 0.64
CA GLN A 221 1.60 3.42 -0.71
C GLN A 221 0.70 4.66 -0.85
N LYS A 222 -0.22 4.83 0.09
CA LYS A 222 -1.13 5.96 0.16
C LYS A 222 -0.37 7.29 0.31
N ASP A 223 0.62 7.34 1.22
CA ASP A 223 1.39 8.56 1.49
C ASP A 223 2.20 9.01 0.28
N ILE A 224 2.84 8.08 -0.43
CA ILE A 224 3.54 8.38 -1.69
C ILE A 224 2.58 9.00 -2.72
N LEU A 225 1.38 8.46 -2.85
CA LEU A 225 0.39 8.98 -3.78
C LEU A 225 -0.14 10.34 -3.34
N TYR A 226 -0.43 10.50 -2.06
CA TYR A 226 -0.86 11.76 -1.48
C TYR A 226 0.18 12.87 -1.74
N ASP A 227 1.45 12.58 -1.53
CA ASP A 227 2.53 13.54 -1.77
C ASP A 227 2.68 13.90 -3.25
N ARG A 228 2.50 12.94 -4.17
CA ARG A 228 2.48 13.20 -5.62
C ARG A 228 1.31 14.12 -6.01
N LEU A 229 0.11 13.86 -5.50
CA LEU A 229 -1.07 14.68 -5.76
C LEU A 229 -0.86 16.11 -5.25
N TYR A 230 -0.36 16.24 -4.03
CA TYR A 230 -0.10 17.54 -3.42
C TYR A 230 0.97 18.33 -4.17
N ALA A 231 2.06 17.68 -4.56
CA ALA A 231 3.12 18.30 -5.36
C ALA A 231 2.57 18.80 -6.70
N LYS A 232 1.73 18.00 -7.37
CA LYS A 232 1.14 18.33 -8.66
C LYS A 232 0.11 19.47 -8.55
N GLU A 233 -0.74 19.44 -7.54
CA GLU A 233 -1.68 20.53 -7.26
C GLU A 233 -0.93 21.85 -7.04
N THR A 234 0.17 21.78 -6.30
CA THR A 234 1.01 22.94 -6.00
C THR A 234 1.69 23.49 -7.28
N GLU A 235 2.15 22.60 -8.16
CA GLU A 235 2.71 22.98 -9.46
C GLU A 235 1.66 23.67 -10.33
N LEU A 236 0.44 23.14 -10.39
CA LEU A 236 -0.66 23.74 -11.14
C LEU A 236 -1.09 25.11 -10.60
N ARG A 237 -0.94 25.34 -9.30
CA ARG A 237 -1.18 26.66 -8.69
C ARG A 237 -0.01 27.63 -8.89
N GLY A 238 1.03 27.25 -9.61
CA GLY A 238 2.22 28.08 -9.86
C GLY A 238 3.10 28.32 -8.64
N LEU A 239 2.95 27.50 -7.61
CA LEU A 239 3.79 27.62 -6.40
C LEU A 239 5.19 27.05 -6.65
N SER A 240 6.21 27.72 -6.11
CA SER A 240 7.59 27.23 -6.20
C SER A 240 7.78 25.95 -5.38
N ALA A 241 8.77 25.12 -5.73
CA ALA A 241 9.13 23.92 -4.97
C ALA A 241 9.36 24.18 -3.48
N LEU A 242 9.90 25.35 -3.12
CA LEU A 242 10.08 25.74 -1.72
C LEU A 242 8.77 26.09 -1.03
N SER A 243 7.86 26.80 -1.73
CA SER A 243 6.52 27.08 -1.22
C SER A 243 5.75 25.79 -0.95
N SER A 244 5.85 24.81 -1.83
CA SER A 244 5.27 23.47 -1.65
C SER A 244 5.82 22.76 -0.40
N ARG A 245 7.14 22.80 -0.20
CA ARG A 245 7.77 22.22 1.01
C ARG A 245 7.34 22.92 2.27
N ILE A 246 7.17 24.25 2.24
CA ILE A 246 6.64 25.01 3.39
C ILE A 246 5.21 24.58 3.71
N MET A 247 4.36 24.47 2.69
CA MET A 247 2.97 24.04 2.88
C MET A 247 2.88 22.61 3.44
N ALA A 248 3.74 21.70 3.00
CA ALA A 248 3.78 20.32 3.49
C ALA A 248 4.05 20.23 5.00
N LEU A 249 4.81 21.18 5.59
CA LEU A 249 5.07 21.19 7.03
C LEU A 249 3.80 21.36 7.88
N PHE A 250 2.78 22.00 7.33
CA PHE A 250 1.52 22.23 8.04
C PHE A 250 0.60 21.00 8.10
N LYS A 251 0.98 19.88 7.44
CA LYS A 251 0.32 18.57 7.64
C LYS A 251 0.52 18.08 9.08
N ASP A 252 1.73 18.26 9.60
CA ASP A 252 2.12 17.77 10.92
C ASP A 252 2.09 18.84 12.00
N HIS A 253 1.96 20.12 11.59
CA HIS A 253 2.05 21.26 12.49
C HIS A 253 0.88 22.23 12.31
N LYS A 254 0.03 22.35 13.30
CA LYS A 254 -1.11 23.31 13.26
C LYS A 254 -0.66 24.78 13.12
N ARG A 255 0.55 25.11 13.60
CA ARG A 255 1.16 26.43 13.49
C ARG A 255 2.68 26.31 13.49
N LEU A 256 3.37 27.21 12.77
CA LEU A 256 4.83 27.28 12.72
C LEU A 256 5.31 28.74 12.73
N GLN A 257 6.42 28.99 13.41
CA GLN A 257 7.15 30.25 13.33
C GLN A 257 8.18 30.19 12.19
N MET A 258 8.57 31.36 11.66
CA MET A 258 9.58 31.43 10.59
C MET A 258 10.87 30.67 10.92
N LYS A 259 11.33 30.73 12.18
CA LYS A 259 12.57 30.04 12.61
C LYS A 259 12.46 28.51 12.50
N GLU A 260 11.27 27.98 12.75
CA GLU A 260 10.98 26.54 12.68
C GLU A 260 10.92 26.11 11.21
N ILE A 261 10.24 26.89 10.36
CA ILE A 261 10.18 26.66 8.93
C ILE A 261 11.58 26.68 8.31
N ILE A 262 12.44 27.64 8.69
CA ILE A 262 13.84 27.70 8.23
C ILE A 262 14.58 26.41 8.62
N LYS A 263 14.45 25.97 9.88
CA LYS A 263 15.09 24.75 10.38
C LYS A 263 14.63 23.50 9.65
N LEU A 264 13.32 23.37 9.44
CA LEU A 264 12.72 22.19 8.81
C LEU A 264 12.97 22.14 7.28
N THR A 265 13.02 23.28 6.62
CA THR A 265 13.27 23.35 5.16
C THR A 265 14.73 23.47 4.77
N ASN A 266 15.60 23.78 5.71
CA ASN A 266 17.01 24.17 5.49
C ASN A 266 17.15 25.32 4.47
N GLY A 267 16.16 26.21 4.40
CA GLY A 267 16.09 27.30 3.43
C GLY A 267 16.72 28.59 3.93
N ARG A 268 17.19 29.43 3.01
CA ARG A 268 17.73 30.77 3.36
C ARG A 268 16.61 31.68 3.87
N ARG A 269 16.85 32.40 4.96
CA ARG A 269 15.87 33.25 5.66
C ARG A 269 15.16 34.23 4.71
N ALA A 270 15.90 34.89 3.84
CA ALA A 270 15.34 35.86 2.88
C ALA A 270 14.34 35.19 1.92
N THR A 271 14.72 34.01 1.41
CA THR A 271 13.86 33.24 0.48
C THR A 271 12.62 32.72 1.20
N ILE A 272 12.76 32.18 2.43
CA ILE A 272 11.61 31.72 3.21
C ILE A 272 10.64 32.88 3.51
N LYS A 273 11.16 34.06 3.86
CA LYS A 273 10.32 35.24 4.11
C LYS A 273 9.50 35.62 2.86
N LEU A 274 10.13 35.63 1.70
CA LEU A 274 9.46 35.92 0.42
C LEU A 274 8.35 34.90 0.13
N ARG A 275 8.65 33.59 0.27
CA ARG A 275 7.67 32.53 0.01
C ARG A 275 6.52 32.54 1.00
N LEU A 276 6.77 32.84 2.27
CA LEU A 276 5.70 33.00 3.28
C LEU A 276 4.79 34.20 2.95
N GLN A 277 5.36 35.27 2.46
CA GLN A 277 4.58 36.43 2.02
C GLN A 277 3.68 36.07 0.82
N GLU A 278 4.23 35.45 -0.21
CA GLU A 278 3.47 34.97 -1.39
C GLU A 278 2.36 33.99 -0.98
N LEU A 279 2.62 33.07 -0.04
CA LEU A 279 1.64 32.11 0.45
C LEU A 279 0.52 32.77 1.25
N VAL A 280 0.80 33.83 1.98
CA VAL A 280 -0.22 34.64 2.69
C VAL A 280 -1.04 35.48 1.70
N GLU A 281 -0.39 36.13 0.75
CA GLU A 281 -1.07 36.93 -0.30
C GLU A 281 -1.93 36.03 -1.21
N GLY A 282 -1.49 34.81 -1.49
CA GLY A 282 -2.24 33.81 -2.23
C GLY A 282 -3.37 33.12 -1.45
N GLY A 283 -3.58 33.47 -0.18
CA GLY A 283 -4.63 32.90 0.65
C GLY A 283 -4.41 31.45 1.09
N TYR A 284 -3.16 30.94 1.04
CA TYR A 284 -2.82 29.60 1.48
C TYR A 284 -2.50 29.55 2.99
N LEU A 285 -1.92 30.63 3.51
CA LEU A 285 -1.54 30.74 4.91
C LEU A 285 -2.14 32.02 5.52
N VAL A 286 -2.44 31.93 6.81
CA VAL A 286 -2.74 33.10 7.64
C VAL A 286 -1.55 33.42 8.53
N ARG A 287 -1.17 34.70 8.54
CA ARG A 287 -0.15 35.22 9.46
C ARG A 287 -0.78 35.76 10.71
N HIS A 288 -0.30 35.31 11.86
CA HIS A 288 -0.74 35.73 13.18
C HIS A 288 0.40 36.38 13.97
N GLY A 289 0.05 37.33 14.85
CA GLY A 289 0.99 38.02 15.73
C GLY A 289 1.85 39.04 15.01
N ALA A 290 2.76 39.66 15.78
CA ALA A 290 3.69 40.67 15.30
C ALA A 290 5.10 40.47 15.86
N GLY A 291 6.12 40.96 15.14
CA GLY A 291 7.52 40.92 15.54
C GLY A 291 8.05 39.49 15.74
N ARG A 292 8.68 39.25 16.88
CA ARG A 292 9.30 37.95 17.23
C ARG A 292 8.30 36.83 17.50
N GLY A 293 7.04 37.18 17.79
CA GLY A 293 5.95 36.23 18.05
C GLY A 293 5.12 35.86 16.82
N THR A 294 5.55 36.23 15.60
CA THR A 294 4.82 35.91 14.37
C THR A 294 4.84 34.40 14.10
N TRP A 295 3.66 33.84 13.83
CA TRP A 295 3.47 32.47 13.41
C TRP A 295 2.48 32.37 12.23
N TYR A 296 2.47 31.24 11.55
CA TYR A 296 1.66 30.96 10.38
C TYR A 296 0.81 29.71 10.61
N ALA A 297 -0.36 29.64 10.00
CA ALA A 297 -1.25 28.48 9.96
C ALA A 297 -1.89 28.37 8.57
N LEU A 298 -2.46 27.22 8.25
CA LEU A 298 -3.33 27.07 7.07
C LEU A 298 -4.59 27.94 7.25
N VAL A 299 -5.14 28.40 6.12
CA VAL A 299 -6.43 29.12 6.06
C VAL A 299 -7.55 28.18 6.42
#